data_92f78b6b00496d1e37fc1ddb7add0aa8
#
_entry.id   92f78b6b00496d1e37fc1ddb7add0aa8
#
_cell.length_a   1.000
_cell.length_b   1.000
_cell.length_c   1.000
_cell.angle_alpha   90.00
_cell.angle_beta   90.00
_cell.angle_gamma   90.00
#
_symmetry.space_group_name_H-M   'P 1'
#
loop_
_entity.id
_entity.type
_entity.pdbx_description
1 polymer ?
#
loop_
_entity_poly.entity_id
_entity_poly.type
_entity_poly.pdbx_seq_one_letter_code
_entity_poly.pdbx_strand_id
1 'polypeptide(L)'
;MAHTKKIDLYEAISRMKEISARGDTFAFKFRKWNRQTERGGDLVTVNAAKVRPKANDEDVANSSHKLYFVDVETGRARVCWQPLIVEFNGARTVLN
;
A
#
# COMPACT_ATOMS: atom_id res chain seq x y z
N MET A 1 1.99 -21.53 -18.33
CA MET A 1 1.09 -20.39 -18.19
C MET A 1 1.14 -19.86 -16.78
N ALA A 2 1.45 -18.61 -16.63
CA ALA A 2 1.54 -18.03 -15.30
C ALA A 2 0.15 -17.75 -14.75
N HIS A 3 -0.14 -18.32 -13.58
CA HIS A 3 -1.36 -18.00 -12.87
C HIS A 3 -1.12 -16.74 -12.06
N THR A 4 -1.90 -15.70 -12.31
CA THR A 4 -1.84 -14.49 -11.50
C THR A 4 -2.44 -14.81 -10.14
N LYS A 5 -1.64 -14.72 -9.11
CA LYS A 5 -2.14 -14.87 -7.75
C LYS A 5 -2.99 -13.67 -7.39
N LYS A 6 -4.06 -13.93 -6.69
CA LYS A 6 -4.94 -12.88 -6.19
C LYS A 6 -4.97 -12.93 -4.67
N ILE A 7 -5.08 -11.77 -4.07
CA ILE A 7 -5.18 -11.67 -2.62
C ILE A 7 -6.22 -10.58 -2.30
N ASP A 8 -7.05 -10.85 -1.31
CA ASP A 8 -8.00 -9.85 -0.83
C ASP A 8 -7.23 -8.63 -0.31
N LEU A 9 -7.71 -7.43 -0.65
CA LEU A 9 -7.05 -6.19 -0.26
C LEU A 9 -6.82 -6.11 1.25
N TYR A 10 -7.81 -6.44 2.06
CA TYR A 10 -7.67 -6.35 3.51
C TYR A 10 -6.71 -7.39 4.06
N GLU A 11 -6.69 -8.58 3.44
CA GLU A 11 -5.70 -9.59 3.80
C GLU A 11 -4.29 -9.13 3.46
N ALA A 12 -4.12 -8.50 2.29
CA ALA A 12 -2.82 -7.95 1.90
C ALA A 12 -2.34 -6.93 2.93
N ILE A 13 -3.23 -6.04 3.37
CA ILE A 13 -2.87 -5.02 4.36
C ILE A 13 -2.50 -5.66 5.69
N SER A 14 -3.23 -6.69 6.13
CA SER A 14 -2.87 -7.43 7.34
C SER A 14 -1.49 -8.06 7.24
N ARG A 15 -1.15 -8.64 6.10
CA ARG A 15 0.17 -9.22 5.88
C ARG A 15 1.26 -8.18 5.85
N MET A 16 0.98 -7.00 5.28
CA MET A 16 1.92 -5.88 5.31
C MET A 16 2.27 -5.51 6.75
N LYS A 17 1.27 -5.45 7.63
CA LYS A 17 1.48 -5.13 9.04
C LYS A 17 2.28 -6.22 9.74
N GLU A 18 1.99 -7.48 9.47
CA GLU A 18 2.72 -8.61 10.07
C GLU A 18 4.18 -8.61 9.64
N ILE A 19 4.44 -8.42 8.35
CA ILE A 19 5.80 -8.38 7.81
C ILE A 19 6.57 -7.24 8.46
N SER A 20 5.95 -6.08 8.57
CA SER A 20 6.58 -4.90 9.17
C SER A 20 6.88 -5.11 10.65
N ALA A 21 5.98 -5.79 11.37
CA ALA A 21 6.16 -6.07 12.79
C ALA A 21 7.36 -7.00 13.04
N ARG A 22 7.70 -7.85 12.07
CA ARG A 22 8.88 -8.72 12.16
C ARG A 22 10.18 -8.01 11.78
N GLY A 23 10.08 -6.77 11.32
CA GLY A 23 11.24 -6.03 10.84
C GLY A 23 11.59 -6.29 9.38
N ASP A 24 10.73 -6.99 8.66
CA ASP A 24 10.93 -7.27 7.24
C ASP A 24 10.26 -6.22 6.37
N THR A 25 10.54 -6.26 5.08
CA THR A 25 9.94 -5.38 4.08
C THR A 25 9.09 -6.16 3.11
N PHE A 26 8.21 -5.44 2.42
CA PHE A 26 7.38 -6.03 1.38
C PHE A 26 7.41 -5.13 0.14
N ALA A 27 7.04 -5.70 -1.00
CA ALA A 27 6.91 -4.95 -2.24
C ALA A 27 5.42 -4.80 -2.58
N PHE A 28 5.06 -3.66 -3.13
CA PHE A 28 3.69 -3.46 -3.58
C PHE A 28 3.61 -2.39 -4.64
N LYS A 29 2.47 -2.34 -5.32
CA LYS A 29 2.20 -1.33 -6.33
C LYS A 29 0.87 -0.66 -6.01
N PHE A 30 0.80 0.63 -6.26
CA PHE A 30 -0.42 1.39 -6.08
C PHE A 30 -0.52 2.48 -7.12
N ARG A 31 -1.74 2.99 -7.33
CA ARG A 31 -1.96 4.13 -8.21
C ARG A 31 -2.08 5.39 -7.38
N LYS A 32 -1.51 6.47 -7.89
CA LYS A 32 -1.68 7.79 -7.26
C LYS A 32 -3.10 8.27 -7.50
N TRP A 33 -3.67 8.94 -6.50
CA TRP A 33 -4.95 9.60 -6.68
C TRP A 33 -4.75 10.85 -7.55
N ASN A 34 -5.55 10.97 -8.60
CA ASN A 34 -5.51 12.14 -9.48
C ASN A 34 -6.75 13.01 -9.21
N ARG A 35 -6.52 14.16 -8.61
CA ARG A 35 -7.60 15.07 -8.23
C ARG A 35 -8.33 15.68 -9.43
N GLN A 36 -7.62 15.88 -10.54
CA GLN A 36 -8.20 16.49 -11.72
C GLN A 36 -9.19 15.57 -12.41
N THR A 37 -8.90 14.29 -12.44
CA THR A 37 -9.76 13.29 -13.07
C THR A 37 -10.59 12.49 -12.07
N GLU A 38 -10.35 12.69 -10.78
CA GLU A 38 -11.02 11.98 -9.68
C GLU A 38 -10.94 10.46 -9.82
N ARG A 39 -9.78 9.96 -10.25
CA ARG A 39 -9.54 8.52 -10.41
C ARG A 39 -8.06 8.21 -10.24
N GLY A 40 -7.73 6.92 -10.26
CA GLY A 40 -6.35 6.48 -10.14
C GLY A 40 -5.50 6.99 -11.29
N GLY A 41 -4.34 7.53 -10.97
CA GLY A 41 -3.37 8.03 -11.93
C GLY A 41 -2.23 7.04 -12.16
N ASP A 42 -1.00 7.56 -12.16
CA ASP A 42 0.19 6.78 -12.47
C ASP A 42 0.40 5.63 -11.49
N LEU A 43 0.91 4.53 -12.03
CA LEU A 43 1.28 3.37 -11.23
C LEU A 43 2.64 3.61 -10.57
N VAL A 44 2.70 3.38 -9.26
CA VAL A 44 3.93 3.51 -8.48
C VAL A 44 4.32 2.12 -7.99
N THR A 45 5.58 1.76 -8.19
CA THR A 45 6.15 0.51 -7.68
C THR A 45 7.05 0.82 -6.49
N VAL A 46 6.81 0.12 -5.37
CA VAL A 46 7.64 0.24 -4.18
C VAL A 46 8.24 -1.14 -3.93
N ASN A 47 9.57 -1.21 -4.01
CA ASN A 47 10.28 -2.48 -3.92
C ASN A 47 10.52 -2.96 -2.48
N ALA A 48 10.61 -2.03 -1.55
CA ALA A 48 10.82 -2.36 -0.14
C ALA A 48 10.10 -1.33 0.72
N ALA A 49 9.07 -1.76 1.40
CA ALA A 49 8.25 -0.89 2.23
C ALA A 49 8.01 -1.50 3.60
N LYS A 50 7.77 -0.65 4.58
CA LYS A 50 7.32 -1.03 5.92
C LYS A 50 6.14 -0.16 6.29
N VAL A 51 5.13 -0.76 6.89
CA VAL A 51 4.01 -0.01 7.43
C VAL A 51 4.50 0.78 8.64
N ARG A 52 4.10 2.04 8.73
CA ARG A 52 4.41 2.87 9.89
C ARG A 52 3.13 3.25 10.59
N PRO A 53 3.19 3.50 11.91
CA PRO A 53 2.02 4.00 12.61
C PRO A 53 1.67 5.41 12.13
N LYS A 54 0.39 5.74 12.18
CA LYS A 54 -0.07 7.09 11.86
C LYS A 54 0.46 8.05 12.93
N ALA A 55 1.04 9.17 12.51
CA ALA A 55 1.45 10.21 13.43
C ALA A 55 0.22 10.93 14.01
N ASN A 56 0.37 11.45 15.22
CA ASN A 56 -0.77 12.06 15.94
C ASN A 56 -1.39 13.24 15.19
N ASP A 57 -0.58 13.99 14.45
CA ASP A 57 -1.03 15.19 13.76
C ASP A 57 -1.37 14.94 12.31
N GLU A 58 -1.30 13.68 11.85
CA GLU A 58 -1.69 13.38 10.49
C GLU A 58 -3.21 13.41 10.36
N ASP A 59 -3.66 13.56 9.11
CA ASP A 59 -5.06 13.66 8.76
C ASP A 59 -5.89 12.57 9.45
N VAL A 60 -6.77 12.97 10.34
CA VAL A 60 -7.66 12.05 11.05
C VAL A 60 -8.80 11.62 10.14
N ALA A 61 -9.23 12.52 9.23
CA ALA A 61 -10.31 12.19 8.30
C ALA A 61 -9.78 11.16 7.29
N ASN A 62 -10.56 10.12 7.06
CA ASN A 62 -10.25 9.07 6.09
C ASN A 62 -8.97 8.26 6.40
N SER A 63 -8.44 8.37 7.61
CA SER A 63 -7.22 7.64 7.96
C SER A 63 -7.40 6.13 7.86
N SER A 64 -8.61 5.63 8.06
CA SER A 64 -8.90 4.19 7.92
C SER A 64 -8.86 3.70 6.48
N HIS A 65 -8.87 4.62 5.51
CA HIS A 65 -8.81 4.30 4.08
C HIS A 65 -7.43 4.52 3.50
N LYS A 66 -6.46 4.96 4.31
CA LYS A 66 -5.10 5.24 3.87
C LYS A 66 -4.14 4.23 4.46
N LEU A 67 -3.06 3.98 3.73
CA LEU A 67 -1.95 3.17 4.22
C LEU A 67 -0.74 4.08 4.38
N TYR A 68 -0.23 4.15 5.61
CA TYR A 68 0.97 4.92 5.93
C TYR A 68 2.16 3.97 5.93
N PHE A 69 3.19 4.30 5.16
CA PHE A 69 4.34 3.42 5.02
C PHE A 69 5.62 4.23 4.83
N VAL A 70 6.75 3.55 4.97
CA VAL A 70 8.06 4.11 4.66
C VAL A 70 8.61 3.33 3.48
N ASP A 71 9.08 4.06 2.46
CA ASP A 71 9.85 3.49 1.38
C ASP A 71 11.28 3.34 1.87
N VAL A 72 11.69 2.11 2.16
CA VAL A 72 12.98 1.86 2.79
C VAL A 72 14.15 2.23 1.86
N GLU A 73 13.95 2.11 0.55
CA GLU A 73 15.01 2.44 -0.41
C GLU A 73 15.33 3.93 -0.41
N THR A 74 14.33 4.78 -0.22
CA THR A 74 14.53 6.24 -0.22
C THR A 74 14.52 6.83 1.18
N GLY A 75 14.06 6.08 2.16
CA GLY A 75 13.91 6.56 3.53
C GLY A 75 12.75 7.52 3.73
N ARG A 76 11.87 7.66 2.74
CA ARG A 76 10.78 8.62 2.81
C ARG A 76 9.51 7.99 3.37
N ALA A 77 8.85 8.73 4.26
CA ALA A 77 7.51 8.39 4.71
C ALA A 77 6.51 8.80 3.63
N ARG A 78 5.59 7.91 3.31
CA ARG A 78 4.60 8.13 2.26
C ARG A 78 3.24 7.64 2.72
N VAL A 79 2.22 7.99 1.96
CA VAL A 79 0.86 7.54 2.19
C VAL A 79 0.22 7.23 0.85
N CYS A 80 -0.62 6.20 0.82
CA CYS A 80 -1.43 5.89 -0.35
C CYS A 80 -2.85 5.53 0.08
N TRP A 81 -3.78 5.56 -0.87
CA TRP A 81 -5.16 5.13 -0.63
C TRP A 81 -5.23 3.61 -0.73
N GLN A 82 -5.80 2.95 0.27
CA GLN A 82 -5.90 1.49 0.28
C GLN A 82 -6.61 0.93 -0.97
N PRO A 83 -7.73 1.49 -1.42
CA PRO A 83 -8.38 0.95 -2.62
C PRO A 83 -7.59 1.08 -3.90
N LEU A 84 -6.54 1.91 -3.90
CA LEU A 84 -5.68 2.10 -5.07
C LEU A 84 -4.48 1.16 -5.09
N ILE A 85 -4.31 0.33 -4.07
CA ILE A 85 -3.28 -0.71 -4.06
C ILE A 85 -3.69 -1.78 -5.07
N VAL A 86 -2.82 -2.08 -6.03
CA VAL A 86 -3.14 -3.00 -7.12
C VAL A 86 -2.38 -4.32 -7.04
N GLU A 87 -1.27 -4.35 -6.29
CA GLU A 87 -0.46 -5.56 -6.20
C GLU A 87 0.29 -5.60 -4.87
N PHE A 88 0.45 -6.80 -4.32
CA PHE A 88 1.20 -7.03 -3.11
C PHE A 88 2.07 -8.27 -3.28
N ASN A 89 3.41 -8.11 -3.20
CA ASN A 89 4.38 -9.19 -3.35
C ASN A 89 4.10 -10.09 -4.56
N GLY A 90 3.71 -9.48 -5.68
CA GLY A 90 3.43 -10.19 -6.91
C GLY A 90 2.00 -10.71 -7.04
N ALA A 91 1.18 -10.56 -6.02
CA ALA A 91 -0.22 -10.98 -6.08
C ALA A 91 -1.12 -9.77 -6.34
N ARG A 92 -2.06 -9.95 -7.25
CA ARG A 92 -3.02 -8.88 -7.55
C ARG A 92 -4.02 -8.73 -6.41
N THR A 93 -4.19 -7.49 -5.95
CA THR A 93 -5.18 -7.21 -4.90
C THR A 93 -6.58 -7.10 -5.48
N VAL A 94 -7.54 -7.67 -4.79
CA VAL A 94 -8.94 -7.64 -5.19
C VAL A 94 -9.81 -7.29 -3.98
N LEU A 95 -10.94 -6.68 -4.25
CA LEU A 95 -11.97 -6.44 -3.23
C LEU A 95 -13.06 -7.48 -3.42
N ASN A 96 -13.32 -8.22 -2.38
CA ASN A 96 -14.39 -9.23 -2.39
C ASN A 96 -15.60 -8.71 -1.65
#